data_72c5c974035e7188e646459ae0b53bb4
#
_entry.id   72c5c974035e7188e646459ae0b53bb4
#
_cell.length_a   1.000
_cell.length_b   1.000
_cell.length_c   1.000
_cell.angle_alpha   90.00
_cell.angle_beta   90.00
_cell.angle_gamma   90.00
#
_symmetry.space_group_name_H-M   'P 1'
#
loop_
_entity.id
_entity.type
_entity.pdbx_description
1 polymer ?
#
loop_
_entity_poly.entity_id
_entity_poly.type
_entity_poly.pdbx_seq_one_letter_code
_entity_poly.pdbx_strand_id
1 'polypeptide(L)'
;MKSKGEESRKRLLKAAANEFSIRGFHDAKVSEIVKKAGFTQPSFYLYFQSKEAIFAELITDFHSRVRKLTESLLLENGLNTEDVSKRVLLAVETVFQFLAEDKDLTKIGFFLNPEAKQMKKDLAMVLKENLKAEQRLGYFHSELDMETVAECLIGMIEHLTDSFLLTGIKDPASLAAEVVNLLIYGMLPKGNDVR
;
A
#
# COMPACT_ATOMS: atom_id res chain seq x y z
N MET A 1 -3.65 -18.79 21.79
CA MET A 1 -2.91 -17.78 22.60
C MET A 1 -1.56 -17.51 21.93
N LYS A 2 -1.25 -16.25 21.62
CA LYS A 2 0.10 -15.89 21.09
C LYS A 2 1.11 -16.08 22.21
N SER A 3 2.32 -16.56 21.89
CA SER A 3 3.37 -16.74 22.90
C SER A 3 3.88 -15.36 23.39
N LYS A 4 4.37 -15.29 24.64
CA LYS A 4 4.96 -14.06 25.19
C LYS A 4 6.12 -13.55 24.33
N GLY A 5 6.83 -14.46 23.65
CA GLY A 5 7.91 -14.14 22.72
C GLY A 5 7.41 -13.46 21.43
N GLU A 6 6.29 -13.93 20.88
CA GLU A 6 5.66 -13.31 19.69
C GLU A 6 5.17 -11.89 19.96
N GLU A 7 4.62 -11.64 21.15
CA GLU A 7 4.16 -10.30 21.53
C GLU A 7 5.37 -9.34 21.70
N SER A 8 6.44 -9.80 22.34
CA SER A 8 7.68 -9.04 22.47
C SER A 8 8.28 -8.69 21.11
N ARG A 9 8.32 -9.66 20.20
CA ARG A 9 8.82 -9.47 18.84
C ARG A 9 7.99 -8.44 18.07
N LYS A 10 6.67 -8.50 18.16
CA LYS A 10 5.74 -7.52 17.57
C LYS A 10 5.97 -6.10 18.07
N ARG A 11 6.19 -5.94 19.38
CA ARG A 11 6.50 -4.63 19.97
C ARG A 11 7.81 -4.06 19.45
N LEU A 12 8.84 -4.89 19.26
CA LEU A 12 10.11 -4.48 18.66
C LEU A 12 9.95 -4.06 17.21
N LEU A 13 9.21 -4.84 16.39
CA LEU A 13 8.91 -4.49 14.99
C LEU A 13 8.17 -3.15 14.88
N LYS A 14 7.15 -2.93 15.72
CA LYS A 14 6.40 -1.68 15.74
C LYS A 14 7.26 -0.48 16.12
N ALA A 15 8.10 -0.64 17.17
CA ALA A 15 9.02 0.42 17.59
C ALA A 15 10.11 0.70 16.54
N ALA A 16 10.58 -0.34 15.84
CA ALA A 16 11.55 -0.20 14.76
C ALA A 16 10.94 0.53 13.55
N ALA A 17 9.74 0.15 13.11
CA ALA A 17 9.03 0.85 12.03
C ALA A 17 8.90 2.34 12.35
N ASN A 18 8.49 2.69 13.55
CA ASN A 18 8.40 4.09 13.98
C ASN A 18 9.76 4.80 14.00
N GLU A 19 10.81 4.18 14.50
CA GLU A 19 12.15 4.80 14.54
C GLU A 19 12.69 5.04 13.11
N PHE A 20 12.54 4.04 12.23
CA PHE A 20 12.95 4.15 10.83
C PHE A 20 12.13 5.18 10.04
N SER A 21 10.84 5.30 10.30
CA SER A 21 9.97 6.28 9.60
C SER A 21 10.31 7.72 9.94
N ILE A 22 10.83 7.97 11.16
CA ILE A 22 11.18 9.31 11.64
C ILE A 22 12.60 9.69 11.23
N ARG A 23 13.57 8.78 11.38
CA ARG A 23 15.00 9.07 11.23
C ARG A 23 15.64 8.52 9.96
N GLY A 24 14.91 7.67 9.23
CA GLY A 24 15.50 6.86 8.16
C GLY A 24 16.35 5.71 8.73
N PHE A 25 16.75 4.81 7.83
CA PHE A 25 17.52 3.62 8.22
C PHE A 25 18.89 3.96 8.85
N HIS A 26 19.63 4.90 8.25
CA HIS A 26 21.01 5.19 8.66
C HIS A 26 21.10 5.78 10.07
N ASP A 27 20.27 6.76 10.38
CA ASP A 27 20.31 7.51 11.64
C ASP A 27 19.52 6.84 12.78
N ALA A 28 18.72 5.83 12.49
CA ALA A 28 17.99 5.06 13.47
C ALA A 28 18.93 4.22 14.35
N LYS A 29 18.67 4.21 15.68
CA LYS A 29 19.50 3.53 16.68
C LYS A 29 18.73 2.42 17.38
N VAL A 30 19.38 1.25 17.56
CA VAL A 30 18.81 0.13 18.32
C VAL A 30 18.45 0.55 19.75
N SER A 31 19.25 1.42 20.37
CA SER A 31 18.97 1.96 21.72
C SER A 31 17.61 2.68 21.81
N GLU A 32 17.23 3.43 20.77
CA GLU A 32 15.94 4.11 20.73
C GLU A 32 14.79 3.13 20.43
N ILE A 33 15.01 2.15 19.55
CA ILE A 33 14.04 1.09 19.26
C ILE A 33 13.67 0.33 20.54
N VAL A 34 14.67 -0.15 21.28
CA VAL A 34 14.41 -0.92 22.52
C VAL A 34 13.77 -0.07 23.60
N LYS A 35 14.17 1.20 23.74
CA LYS A 35 13.56 2.15 24.66
C LYS A 35 12.07 2.34 24.38
N LYS A 36 11.71 2.58 23.12
CA LYS A 36 10.30 2.72 22.67
C LYS A 36 9.52 1.42 22.89
N ALA A 37 10.13 0.27 22.66
CA ALA A 37 9.51 -1.04 22.85
C ALA A 37 9.42 -1.48 24.32
N GLY A 38 10.10 -0.79 25.25
CA GLY A 38 10.17 -1.16 26.67
C GLY A 38 11.05 -2.39 26.92
N PHE A 39 12.17 -2.49 26.17
CA PHE A 39 13.15 -3.57 26.27
C PHE A 39 14.56 -3.02 26.52
N THR A 40 15.52 -3.92 26.70
CA THR A 40 16.96 -3.62 26.78
C THR A 40 17.66 -4.03 25.49
N GLN A 41 18.86 -3.49 25.24
CA GLN A 41 19.64 -3.91 24.06
C GLN A 41 19.95 -5.42 24.04
N PRO A 42 20.36 -6.08 25.15
CA PRO A 42 20.52 -7.53 25.14
C PRO A 42 19.24 -8.28 24.75
N SER A 43 18.08 -7.79 25.17
CA SER A 43 16.78 -8.41 24.79
C SER A 43 16.47 -8.27 23.31
N PHE A 44 16.94 -7.23 22.64
CA PHE A 44 16.79 -7.07 21.19
C PHE A 44 17.49 -8.21 20.44
N TYR A 45 18.72 -8.50 20.82
CA TYR A 45 19.53 -9.52 20.16
C TYR A 45 19.05 -10.95 20.37
N LEU A 46 18.07 -11.18 21.27
CA LEU A 46 17.36 -12.46 21.35
C LEU A 46 16.37 -12.67 20.19
N TYR A 47 15.94 -11.59 19.55
CA TYR A 47 14.92 -11.61 18.48
C TYR A 47 15.49 -11.27 17.11
N PHE A 48 16.45 -10.36 17.03
CA PHE A 48 17.02 -9.84 15.80
C PHE A 48 18.54 -9.73 15.93
N GLN A 49 19.26 -10.26 14.92
CA GLN A 49 20.72 -10.26 14.94
C GLN A 49 21.33 -8.86 14.78
N SER A 50 20.61 -7.95 14.07
CA SER A 50 21.09 -6.59 13.79
C SER A 50 19.93 -5.64 13.44
N LYS A 51 20.26 -4.35 13.33
CA LYS A 51 19.35 -3.31 12.81
C LYS A 51 18.91 -3.61 11.36
N GLU A 52 19.83 -4.12 10.56
CA GLU A 52 19.59 -4.54 9.17
C GLU A 52 18.58 -5.69 9.11
N ALA A 53 18.69 -6.66 10.01
CA ALA A 53 17.80 -7.83 10.04
C ALA A 53 16.34 -7.44 10.34
N ILE A 54 16.10 -6.58 11.33
CA ILE A 54 14.73 -6.13 11.64
C ILE A 54 14.18 -5.23 10.55
N PHE A 55 15.02 -4.37 9.92
CA PHE A 55 14.61 -3.55 8.79
C PHE A 55 14.23 -4.40 7.57
N ALA A 56 15.09 -5.34 7.17
CA ALA A 56 14.83 -6.25 6.05
C ALA A 56 13.54 -7.04 6.25
N GLU A 57 13.25 -7.48 7.47
CA GLU A 57 12.01 -8.18 7.76
C GLU A 57 10.78 -7.29 7.59
N LEU A 58 10.82 -6.05 8.10
CA LEU A 58 9.73 -5.08 7.92
C LEU A 58 9.45 -4.81 6.44
N ILE A 59 10.50 -4.63 5.64
CA ILE A 59 10.37 -4.38 4.20
C ILE A 59 9.83 -5.61 3.48
N THR A 60 10.36 -6.80 3.78
CA THR A 60 9.91 -8.06 3.15
C THR A 60 8.45 -8.37 3.49
N ASP A 61 8.03 -8.18 4.74
CA ASP A 61 6.63 -8.36 5.15
C ASP A 61 5.71 -7.38 4.42
N PHE A 62 6.07 -6.09 4.39
CA PHE A 62 5.30 -5.08 3.68
C PHE A 62 5.15 -5.40 2.20
N HIS A 63 6.26 -5.70 1.49
CA HIS A 63 6.24 -6.04 0.06
C HIS A 63 5.39 -7.29 -0.22
N SER A 64 5.51 -8.33 0.62
CA SER A 64 4.70 -9.55 0.50
C SER A 64 3.21 -9.27 0.68
N ARG A 65 2.85 -8.45 1.66
CA ARG A 65 1.45 -8.11 1.96
C ARG A 65 0.82 -7.26 0.86
N VAL A 66 1.50 -6.20 0.40
CA VAL A 66 0.98 -5.33 -0.67
C VAL A 66 0.86 -6.08 -1.99
N ARG A 67 1.81 -6.96 -2.31
CA ARG A 67 1.75 -7.80 -3.50
C ARG A 67 0.54 -8.76 -3.45
N LYS A 68 0.38 -9.51 -2.35
CA LYS A 68 -0.77 -10.41 -2.16
C LYS A 68 -2.11 -9.65 -2.24
N LEU A 69 -2.15 -8.46 -1.66
CA LEU A 69 -3.31 -7.60 -1.78
C LEU A 69 -3.60 -7.29 -3.26
N THR A 70 -2.63 -6.79 -4.02
CA THR A 70 -2.79 -6.46 -5.45
C THR A 70 -3.25 -7.67 -6.26
N GLU A 71 -2.66 -8.86 -6.01
CA GLU A 71 -3.07 -10.12 -6.66
C GLU A 71 -4.53 -10.49 -6.34
N SER A 72 -5.01 -10.20 -5.12
CA SER A 72 -6.37 -10.54 -4.68
C SER A 72 -7.46 -9.59 -5.20
N LEU A 73 -7.10 -8.48 -5.81
CA LEU A 73 -8.06 -7.48 -6.29
C LEU A 73 -8.60 -7.75 -7.71
N LEU A 74 -8.20 -8.85 -8.35
CA LEU A 74 -8.74 -9.28 -9.62
C LEU A 74 -10.27 -9.44 -9.54
N LEU A 75 -10.99 -8.80 -10.47
CA LEU A 75 -12.45 -8.84 -10.49
C LEU A 75 -12.96 -10.20 -10.97
N GLU A 76 -14.06 -10.65 -10.36
CA GLU A 76 -14.75 -11.89 -10.69
C GLU A 76 -15.37 -11.83 -12.10
N ASN A 77 -15.57 -12.99 -12.73
CA ASN A 77 -16.27 -13.06 -14.01
C ASN A 77 -17.80 -12.89 -13.83
N GLY A 78 -18.46 -12.32 -14.82
CA GLY A 78 -19.92 -12.22 -14.88
C GLY A 78 -20.51 -11.00 -14.15
N LEU A 79 -19.71 -9.98 -13.84
CA LEU A 79 -20.22 -8.74 -13.27
C LEU A 79 -20.90 -7.88 -14.35
N ASN A 80 -21.99 -7.20 -13.97
CA ASN A 80 -22.57 -6.12 -14.78
C ASN A 80 -21.83 -4.79 -14.51
N THR A 81 -22.09 -3.77 -15.33
CA THR A 81 -21.38 -2.48 -15.25
C THR A 81 -21.49 -1.80 -13.88
N GLU A 82 -22.65 -1.89 -13.21
CA GLU A 82 -22.84 -1.30 -11.89
C GLU A 82 -22.00 -2.03 -10.82
N ASP A 83 -21.97 -3.35 -10.90
CA ASP A 83 -21.18 -4.17 -9.97
C ASP A 83 -19.67 -3.99 -10.21
N VAL A 84 -19.22 -3.85 -11.46
CA VAL A 84 -17.84 -3.48 -11.79
C VAL A 84 -17.45 -2.18 -11.08
N SER A 85 -18.26 -1.13 -11.20
CA SER A 85 -17.98 0.16 -10.56
C SER A 85 -17.87 0.04 -9.04
N LYS A 86 -18.76 -0.73 -8.40
CA LYS A 86 -18.73 -0.98 -6.94
C LYS A 86 -17.48 -1.78 -6.54
N ARG A 87 -17.10 -2.77 -7.33
CA ARG A 87 -15.90 -3.60 -7.06
C ARG A 87 -14.61 -2.80 -7.23
N VAL A 88 -14.52 -1.94 -8.26
CA VAL A 88 -13.38 -1.02 -8.44
C VAL A 88 -13.27 -0.07 -7.25
N LEU A 89 -14.38 0.49 -6.78
CA LEU A 89 -14.38 1.34 -5.59
C LEU A 89 -13.86 0.59 -4.35
N LEU A 90 -14.37 -0.61 -4.10
CA LEU A 90 -13.92 -1.44 -2.98
C LEU A 90 -12.44 -1.80 -3.09
N ALA A 91 -11.95 -2.11 -4.29
CA ALA A 91 -10.54 -2.43 -4.54
C ALA A 91 -9.63 -1.23 -4.20
N VAL A 92 -9.95 -0.03 -4.70
CA VAL A 92 -9.17 1.19 -4.42
C VAL A 92 -9.23 1.56 -2.94
N GLU A 93 -10.41 1.47 -2.32
CA GLU A 93 -10.56 1.70 -0.88
C GLU A 93 -9.73 0.72 -0.05
N THR A 94 -9.72 -0.56 -0.41
CA THR A 94 -8.93 -1.60 0.28
C THR A 94 -7.43 -1.31 0.20
N VAL A 95 -6.93 -0.84 -0.95
CA VAL A 95 -5.54 -0.41 -1.10
C VAL A 95 -5.23 0.78 -0.19
N PHE A 96 -6.07 1.81 -0.19
CA PHE A 96 -5.84 2.98 0.65
C PHE A 96 -5.97 2.65 2.15
N GLN A 97 -6.90 1.77 2.55
CA GLN A 97 -7.00 1.27 3.92
C GLN A 97 -5.73 0.55 4.36
N PHE A 98 -5.21 -0.35 3.52
CA PHE A 98 -3.95 -1.05 3.78
C PHE A 98 -2.79 -0.07 4.00
N LEU A 99 -2.67 0.95 3.14
CA LEU A 99 -1.60 1.96 3.22
C LEU A 99 -1.77 2.92 4.42
N ALA A 100 -3.01 3.11 4.89
CA ALA A 100 -3.30 3.95 6.05
C ALA A 100 -3.23 3.22 7.40
N GLU A 101 -3.30 1.87 7.43
CA GLU A 101 -3.34 1.04 8.64
C GLU A 101 -2.10 1.21 9.52
N ASP A 102 -0.91 1.20 8.89
CA ASP A 102 0.37 1.43 9.57
C ASP A 102 1.19 2.44 8.78
N LYS A 103 1.03 3.72 9.12
CA LYS A 103 1.68 4.84 8.42
C LYS A 103 3.21 4.77 8.48
N ASP A 104 3.77 4.28 9.59
CA ASP A 104 5.23 4.13 9.75
C ASP A 104 5.75 3.04 8.82
N LEU A 105 5.08 1.90 8.79
CA LEU A 105 5.44 0.79 7.91
C LEU A 105 5.25 1.16 6.42
N THR A 106 4.16 1.85 6.07
CA THR A 106 3.93 2.37 4.72
C THR A 106 5.03 3.35 4.30
N LYS A 107 5.41 4.27 5.20
CA LYS A 107 6.46 5.26 4.90
C LYS A 107 7.80 4.58 4.61
N ILE A 108 8.21 3.60 5.40
CA ILE A 108 9.48 2.90 5.15
C ILE A 108 9.37 1.93 3.97
N GLY A 109 8.28 1.18 3.84
CA GLY A 109 8.10 0.15 2.82
C GLY A 109 7.83 0.70 1.42
N PHE A 110 7.10 1.81 1.33
CA PHE A 110 6.66 2.36 0.05
C PHE A 110 7.52 3.53 -0.45
N PHE A 111 8.22 4.25 0.47
CA PHE A 111 8.96 5.47 0.11
C PHE A 111 10.45 5.45 0.48
N LEU A 112 10.81 5.02 1.69
CA LEU A 112 12.15 5.27 2.24
C LEU A 112 13.17 4.15 2.01
N ASN A 113 12.74 2.96 1.57
CA ASN A 113 13.69 1.88 1.32
C ASN A 113 14.26 1.95 -0.11
N PRO A 114 15.51 1.50 -0.33
CA PRO A 114 16.15 1.52 -1.66
C PRO A 114 15.41 0.70 -2.73
N GLU A 115 14.67 -0.33 -2.32
CA GLU A 115 13.95 -1.25 -3.21
C GLU A 115 12.54 -0.78 -3.56
N ALA A 116 12.06 0.34 -2.96
CA ALA A 116 10.69 0.84 -3.15
C ALA A 116 10.36 1.08 -4.63
N LYS A 117 11.32 1.58 -5.42
CA LYS A 117 11.13 1.78 -6.86
C LYS A 117 10.92 0.47 -7.61
N GLN A 118 11.69 -0.56 -7.30
CA GLN A 118 11.54 -1.87 -7.94
C GLN A 118 10.24 -2.54 -7.52
N MET A 119 9.91 -2.50 -6.24
CA MET A 119 8.65 -3.01 -5.72
C MET A 119 7.43 -2.38 -6.43
N LYS A 120 7.42 -1.06 -6.63
CA LYS A 120 6.32 -0.37 -7.35
C LYS A 120 6.22 -0.83 -8.81
N LYS A 121 7.34 -1.06 -9.50
CA LYS A 121 7.33 -1.64 -10.85
C LYS A 121 6.75 -3.06 -10.85
N ASP A 122 7.11 -3.87 -9.87
CA ASP A 122 6.58 -5.23 -9.75
C ASP A 122 5.07 -5.21 -9.47
N LEU A 123 4.58 -4.28 -8.67
CA LEU A 123 3.14 -4.06 -8.44
C LEU A 123 2.43 -3.60 -9.72
N ALA A 124 3.04 -2.70 -10.50
CA ALA A 124 2.49 -2.26 -11.78
C ALA A 124 2.35 -3.43 -12.77
N MET A 125 3.33 -4.35 -12.79
CA MET A 125 3.23 -5.58 -13.62
C MET A 125 2.06 -6.48 -13.18
N VAL A 126 1.88 -6.71 -11.88
CA VAL A 126 0.75 -7.50 -11.36
C VAL A 126 -0.57 -6.83 -11.71
N LEU A 127 -0.68 -5.53 -11.45
CA LEU A 127 -1.88 -4.75 -11.75
C LEU A 127 -2.21 -4.75 -13.24
N LYS A 128 -1.20 -4.61 -14.12
CA LYS A 128 -1.37 -4.70 -15.57
C LYS A 128 -2.00 -6.03 -15.99
N GLU A 129 -1.54 -7.15 -15.44
CA GLU A 129 -2.09 -8.46 -15.80
C GLU A 129 -3.53 -8.64 -15.30
N ASN A 130 -3.89 -8.13 -14.11
CA ASN A 130 -5.27 -8.08 -13.63
C ASN A 130 -6.14 -7.25 -14.58
N LEU A 131 -5.74 -6.01 -14.90
CA LEU A 131 -6.46 -5.11 -15.79
C LEU A 131 -6.64 -5.69 -17.20
N LYS A 132 -5.64 -6.38 -17.75
CA LYS A 132 -5.77 -7.08 -19.04
C LYS A 132 -6.78 -8.24 -18.99
N ALA A 133 -6.81 -8.98 -17.89
CA ALA A 133 -7.80 -10.02 -17.71
C ALA A 133 -9.22 -9.43 -17.65
N GLU A 134 -9.42 -8.36 -16.92
CA GLU A 134 -10.68 -7.64 -16.78
C GLU A 134 -11.12 -6.94 -18.08
N GLN A 135 -10.17 -6.41 -18.87
CA GLN A 135 -10.43 -5.87 -20.21
C GLN A 135 -10.93 -6.96 -21.16
N ARG A 136 -10.34 -8.18 -21.11
CA ARG A 136 -10.82 -9.34 -21.90
C ARG A 136 -12.24 -9.78 -21.51
N LEU A 137 -12.67 -9.55 -20.28
CA LEU A 137 -14.06 -9.75 -19.81
C LEU A 137 -15.00 -8.62 -20.25
N GLY A 138 -14.50 -7.57 -20.92
CA GLY A 138 -15.28 -6.43 -21.40
C GLY A 138 -15.59 -5.39 -20.32
N TYR A 139 -14.89 -5.41 -19.18
CA TYR A 139 -15.13 -4.45 -18.10
C TYR A 139 -14.53 -3.07 -18.40
N PHE A 140 -13.47 -3.01 -19.19
CA PHE A 140 -12.80 -1.77 -19.58
C PHE A 140 -12.69 -1.66 -21.09
N HIS A 141 -12.58 -0.42 -21.59
CA HIS A 141 -12.46 -0.13 -23.02
C HIS A 141 -11.27 -0.84 -23.65
N SER A 142 -11.49 -1.50 -24.80
CA SER A 142 -10.47 -2.25 -25.54
C SER A 142 -9.31 -1.39 -26.03
N GLU A 143 -9.55 -0.09 -26.27
CA GLU A 143 -8.57 0.87 -26.77
C GLU A 143 -7.59 1.36 -25.70
N LEU A 144 -7.83 1.04 -24.41
CA LEU A 144 -6.93 1.45 -23.33
C LEU A 144 -5.70 0.55 -23.32
N ASP A 145 -4.52 1.16 -23.29
CA ASP A 145 -3.28 0.46 -22.99
C ASP A 145 -3.15 0.20 -21.49
N MET A 146 -3.34 -1.05 -21.08
CA MET A 146 -3.33 -1.44 -19.67
C MET A 146 -1.96 -1.33 -18.99
N GLU A 147 -0.88 -1.22 -19.74
CA GLU A 147 0.44 -0.89 -19.18
C GLU A 147 0.46 0.57 -18.72
N THR A 148 0.05 1.49 -19.56
CA THR A 148 -0.08 2.92 -19.23
C THR A 148 -1.06 3.13 -18.06
N VAL A 149 -2.22 2.44 -18.08
CA VAL A 149 -3.21 2.53 -16.99
C VAL A 149 -2.61 2.07 -15.66
N ALA A 150 -1.90 0.94 -15.63
CA ALA A 150 -1.28 0.42 -14.41
C ALA A 150 -0.22 1.39 -13.84
N GLU A 151 0.64 1.96 -14.69
CA GLU A 151 1.64 2.96 -14.26
C GLU A 151 0.97 4.24 -13.73
N CYS A 152 -0.10 4.72 -14.40
CA CYS A 152 -0.87 5.87 -13.89
C CYS A 152 -1.48 5.58 -12.53
N LEU A 153 -2.07 4.40 -12.31
CA LEU A 153 -2.67 4.01 -11.04
C LEU A 153 -1.63 3.92 -9.93
N ILE A 154 -0.47 3.31 -10.18
CA ILE A 154 0.62 3.23 -9.17
C ILE A 154 1.12 4.64 -8.83
N GLY A 155 1.35 5.50 -9.83
CA GLY A 155 1.77 6.88 -9.59
C GLY A 155 0.74 7.69 -8.80
N MET A 156 -0.54 7.51 -9.11
CA MET A 156 -1.65 8.16 -8.39
C MET A 156 -1.73 7.67 -6.94
N ILE A 157 -1.69 6.35 -6.71
CA ILE A 157 -1.70 5.77 -5.37
C ILE A 157 -0.51 6.26 -4.55
N GLU A 158 0.70 6.27 -5.14
CA GLU A 158 1.91 6.77 -4.49
C GLU A 158 1.73 8.23 -4.05
N HIS A 159 1.39 9.12 -4.99
CA HIS A 159 1.29 10.54 -4.71
C HIS A 159 0.18 10.86 -3.70
N LEU A 160 -0.99 10.26 -3.85
CA LEU A 160 -2.12 10.52 -2.96
C LEU A 160 -1.91 9.94 -1.55
N THR A 161 -1.18 8.83 -1.45
CA THR A 161 -0.78 8.25 -0.15
C THR A 161 0.12 9.22 0.61
N ASP A 162 1.17 9.75 -0.02
CA ASP A 162 2.08 10.70 0.60
C ASP A 162 1.36 12.00 0.98
N SER A 163 0.61 12.58 0.04
CA SER A 163 -0.01 13.89 0.19
C SER A 163 -1.20 13.92 1.16
N PHE A 164 -2.00 12.84 1.21
CA PHE A 164 -3.27 12.86 1.95
C PHE A 164 -3.40 11.80 3.04
N LEU A 165 -2.98 10.55 2.80
CA LEU A 165 -3.18 9.49 3.79
C LEU A 165 -2.18 9.56 4.94
N LEU A 166 -0.88 9.70 4.64
CA LEU A 166 0.16 9.78 5.67
C LEU A 166 0.03 11.05 6.50
N THR A 167 -0.41 12.14 5.89
CA THR A 167 -0.69 13.41 6.56
C THR A 167 -2.00 13.41 7.35
N GLY A 168 -2.93 12.50 7.03
CA GLY A 168 -4.25 12.43 7.65
C GLY A 168 -5.24 13.51 7.16
N ILE A 169 -4.95 14.15 6.02
CA ILE A 169 -5.84 15.18 5.41
C ILE A 169 -7.12 14.54 4.88
N LYS A 170 -7.03 13.32 4.32
CA LYS A 170 -8.20 12.57 3.85
C LYS A 170 -8.18 11.15 4.43
N ASP A 171 -9.37 10.60 4.64
CA ASP A 171 -9.55 9.20 4.98
C ASP A 171 -9.57 8.31 3.71
N PRO A 172 -9.28 7.00 3.85
CA PRO A 172 -9.22 6.07 2.72
C PRO A 172 -10.50 6.00 1.89
N ALA A 173 -11.68 5.99 2.51
CA ALA A 173 -12.95 5.83 1.81
C ALA A 173 -13.29 7.06 0.96
N SER A 174 -13.16 8.27 1.53
CA SER A 174 -13.37 9.53 0.81
C SER A 174 -12.41 9.66 -0.36
N LEU A 175 -11.13 9.34 -0.16
CA LEU A 175 -10.11 9.42 -1.21
C LEU A 175 -10.39 8.42 -2.33
N ALA A 176 -10.78 7.18 -1.99
CA ALA A 176 -11.14 6.17 -2.98
C ALA A 176 -12.35 6.60 -3.84
N ALA A 177 -13.38 7.17 -3.22
CA ALA A 177 -14.56 7.64 -3.93
C ALA A 177 -14.21 8.75 -4.95
N GLU A 178 -13.37 9.71 -4.55
CA GLU A 178 -12.91 10.78 -5.46
C GLU A 178 -12.10 10.25 -6.63
N VAL A 179 -11.14 9.33 -6.36
CA VAL A 179 -10.30 8.71 -7.39
C VAL A 179 -11.14 7.88 -8.37
N VAL A 180 -12.03 7.05 -7.87
CA VAL A 180 -12.87 6.19 -8.70
C VAL A 180 -13.86 7.00 -9.54
N ASN A 181 -14.44 8.05 -8.98
CA ASN A 181 -15.26 8.99 -9.75
C ASN A 181 -14.47 9.61 -10.91
N LEU A 182 -13.24 10.05 -10.67
CA LEU A 182 -12.39 10.58 -11.72
C LEU A 182 -12.07 9.54 -12.79
N LEU A 183 -11.74 8.30 -12.40
CA LEU A 183 -11.35 7.24 -13.34
C LEU A 183 -12.54 6.73 -14.20
N ILE A 184 -13.71 6.56 -13.57
CA ILE A 184 -14.86 5.98 -14.26
C ILE A 184 -15.64 7.03 -15.06
N TYR A 185 -15.76 8.23 -14.53
CA TYR A 185 -16.62 9.26 -15.15
C TYR A 185 -15.85 10.42 -15.79
N GLY A 186 -14.55 10.53 -15.52
CA GLY A 186 -13.72 11.62 -16.05
C GLY A 186 -14.02 12.97 -15.41
N MET A 187 -13.50 14.02 -16.04
CA MET A 187 -13.60 15.41 -15.57
C MET A 187 -14.66 16.23 -16.35
N LEU A 188 -15.13 15.71 -17.48
CA LEU A 188 -16.09 16.44 -18.30
C LEU A 188 -17.52 16.26 -17.76
N PRO A 189 -18.37 17.31 -17.78
CA PRO A 189 -19.77 17.19 -17.41
C PRO A 189 -20.47 16.11 -18.25
N LYS A 190 -21.34 15.32 -17.64
CA LYS A 190 -22.21 14.42 -18.39
C LYS A 190 -23.12 15.27 -19.29
N GLY A 191 -23.28 14.87 -20.55
CA GLY A 191 -23.86 15.67 -21.62
C GLY A 191 -25.27 16.28 -21.41
N ASN A 192 -25.88 16.16 -20.24
CA ASN A 192 -27.14 16.81 -19.86
C ASN A 192 -26.96 17.95 -18.83
N ASP A 193 -25.74 18.22 -18.35
CA ASP A 193 -25.49 19.25 -17.32
C ASP A 193 -24.99 20.59 -17.91
N VAL A 194 -24.97 20.73 -19.25
CA VAL A 194 -24.69 22.02 -19.89
C VAL A 194 -26.01 22.79 -20.03
N ARG A 195 -26.33 23.56 -18.99
CA ARG A 195 -27.31 24.64 -19.05
C ARG A 195 -26.60 25.98 -19.18
#